data_cbcfd2588e681eabd776a5049896d956
#
_entry.id   cbcfd2588e681eabd776a5049896d956
#
_cell.length_a   1.000
_cell.length_b   1.000
_cell.length_c   1.000
_cell.angle_alpha   90.00
_cell.angle_beta   90.00
_cell.angle_gamma   90.00
#
_symmetry.space_group_name_H-M   'P 1'
#
loop_
_entity.id
_entity.type
_entity.pdbx_description
1 polymer ?
#
loop_
_entity_poly.entity_id
_entity_poly.type
_entity_poly.pdbx_seq_one_letter_code
_entity_poly.pdbx_strand_id
1 'polypeptide(L)'
;MDKNLTDSNVGGRRGRNIRDNIFVLNAIVNSIKSGNEESCDITVYDVEKCFDALWAQECINTLYEYGLNNDKLVLLYEETKDAKIAIKTAVGMTERVSISNIIMQGTVFGSLICTSVVDKLAKTFYGDSKLLYKYKGEVDVPILGMVDDVLNVATCTEQAVLSNCTINSFIEHNKLKLASTKCSRVHVGKKVDNCYDLKVHEDKMKDSNTEKYLGDYISHDGKHDNTHKDRTLRAYSYLSEIRALLSDMPFGKRRLQIGLMLRDAMFINGVLFNSEAWHSVQLKHLEELEVIDRSLLRFIIGSHSKTPTEMLYLETSTIPLRYVISIRRMFYFHTLVIRSEDELTHKIYKAKKSSPF
;
A
#
# COMPACT_ATOMS: atom_id res chain seq x y z
N MET A 1 -15.53 5.05 16.70
CA MET A 1 -14.88 5.68 15.55
C MET A 1 -14.52 4.68 14.44
N ASP A 2 -13.64 3.71 14.66
CA ASP A 2 -13.22 2.76 13.59
C ASP A 2 -14.38 2.01 12.92
N LYS A 3 -15.43 1.68 13.65
CA LYS A 3 -16.67 1.05 13.11
C LYS A 3 -17.48 1.93 12.14
N ASN A 4 -17.24 3.25 12.17
CA ASN A 4 -17.94 4.22 11.34
C ASN A 4 -17.15 4.60 10.07
N LEU A 5 -15.91 4.09 9.95
CA LEU A 5 -15.09 4.22 8.74
C LEU A 5 -15.48 3.16 7.72
N THR A 6 -15.44 3.52 6.44
CA THR A 6 -15.63 2.57 5.34
C THR A 6 -14.47 1.57 5.26
N ASP A 7 -14.62 0.51 4.50
CA ASP A 7 -13.56 -0.50 4.33
C ASP A 7 -12.52 -0.10 3.28
N SER A 8 -12.71 1.01 2.60
CA SER A 8 -11.90 1.41 1.48
C SER A 8 -10.57 2.07 1.87
N ASN A 9 -10.50 2.76 3.02
CA ASN A 9 -9.24 3.29 3.53
C ASN A 9 -8.72 2.42 4.68
N VAL A 10 -7.54 1.82 4.47
CA VAL A 10 -6.94 0.87 5.41
C VAL A 10 -5.89 1.50 6.33
N GLY A 11 -5.58 2.79 6.14
CA GLY A 11 -4.53 3.49 6.87
C GLY A 11 -4.81 3.67 8.35
N GLY A 12 -3.81 3.43 9.20
CA GLY A 12 -3.89 3.67 10.65
C GLY A 12 -4.95 2.85 11.41
N ARG A 13 -5.49 1.79 10.84
CA ARG A 13 -6.61 1.00 11.38
C ARG A 13 -6.17 -0.36 11.89
N ARG A 14 -6.76 -0.78 13.03
CA ARG A 14 -6.49 -2.11 13.59
C ARG A 14 -7.03 -3.21 12.67
N GLY A 15 -6.21 -4.21 12.39
CA GLY A 15 -6.59 -5.37 11.57
C GLY A 15 -6.66 -5.08 10.07
N ARG A 16 -6.39 -3.86 9.63
CA ARG A 16 -6.26 -3.45 8.22
C ARG A 16 -4.80 -3.31 7.83
N ASN A 17 -4.51 -3.53 6.57
CA ASN A 17 -3.14 -3.47 6.07
C ASN A 17 -3.12 -3.07 4.59
N ILE A 18 -1.98 -2.53 4.15
CA ILE A 18 -1.68 -2.22 2.74
C ILE A 18 -2.01 -3.39 1.80
N ARG A 19 -1.71 -4.61 2.21
CA ARG A 19 -2.00 -5.83 1.43
C ARG A 19 -3.48 -6.02 1.11
N ASP A 20 -4.39 -5.41 1.88
CA ASP A 20 -5.82 -5.49 1.61
C ASP A 20 -6.17 -4.75 0.31
N ASN A 21 -5.64 -3.54 0.13
CA ASN A 21 -5.80 -2.78 -1.10
C ASN A 21 -5.10 -3.47 -2.29
N ILE A 22 -3.89 -3.98 -2.07
CA ILE A 22 -3.15 -4.74 -3.10
C ILE A 22 -3.91 -6.02 -3.49
N PHE A 23 -4.55 -6.70 -2.55
CA PHE A 23 -5.38 -7.87 -2.84
C PHE A 23 -6.58 -7.52 -3.72
N VAL A 24 -7.33 -6.45 -3.38
CA VAL A 24 -8.47 -5.96 -4.18
C VAL A 24 -8.01 -5.58 -5.57
N LEU A 25 -6.96 -4.77 -5.67
CA LEU A 25 -6.39 -4.33 -6.94
C LEU A 25 -5.93 -5.50 -7.82
N ASN A 26 -5.19 -6.44 -7.25
CA ASN A 26 -4.76 -7.65 -7.97
C ASN A 26 -5.93 -8.54 -8.40
N ALA A 27 -7.02 -8.59 -7.64
CA ALA A 27 -8.22 -9.31 -8.04
C ALA A 27 -8.85 -8.65 -9.28
N ILE A 28 -8.95 -7.32 -9.32
CA ILE A 28 -9.46 -6.55 -10.46
C ILE A 28 -8.59 -6.77 -11.70
N VAL A 29 -7.29 -6.50 -11.59
CA VAL A 29 -6.34 -6.66 -12.71
C VAL A 29 -6.35 -8.09 -13.27
N ASN A 30 -6.47 -9.07 -12.37
CA ASN A 30 -6.53 -10.47 -12.80
C ASN A 30 -7.86 -10.84 -13.46
N SER A 31 -8.99 -10.25 -13.04
CA SER A 31 -10.29 -10.43 -13.70
C SER A 31 -10.22 -10.00 -15.16
N ILE A 32 -9.60 -8.84 -15.42
CA ILE A 32 -9.38 -8.32 -16.77
C ILE A 32 -8.44 -9.24 -17.56
N LYS A 33 -7.32 -9.63 -16.97
CA LYS A 33 -6.34 -10.52 -17.62
C LYS A 33 -6.92 -11.89 -17.97
N SER A 34 -7.85 -12.39 -17.18
CA SER A 34 -8.56 -13.66 -17.43
C SER A 34 -9.71 -13.53 -18.43
N GLY A 35 -9.98 -12.34 -18.94
CA GLY A 35 -11.05 -12.07 -19.91
C GLY A 35 -12.44 -12.02 -19.29
N ASN A 36 -12.56 -11.97 -17.96
CA ASN A 36 -13.87 -11.82 -17.29
C ASN A 36 -14.38 -10.39 -17.37
N GLU A 37 -13.49 -9.43 -17.56
CA GLU A 37 -13.75 -8.01 -17.76
C GLU A 37 -12.88 -7.51 -18.92
N GLU A 38 -13.33 -6.48 -19.65
CA GLU A 38 -12.64 -6.04 -20.85
C GLU A 38 -11.42 -5.18 -20.57
N SER A 39 -11.61 -4.12 -19.77
CA SER A 39 -10.57 -3.17 -19.42
C SER A 39 -11.00 -2.29 -18.24
N CYS A 40 -10.05 -1.60 -17.63
CA CYS A 40 -10.33 -0.51 -16.69
C CYS A 40 -9.24 0.56 -16.74
N ASP A 41 -9.57 1.76 -16.30
CA ASP A 41 -8.63 2.80 -15.96
C ASP A 41 -8.38 2.81 -14.46
N ILE A 42 -7.12 2.72 -14.08
CA ILE A 42 -6.67 2.81 -12.70
C ILE A 42 -5.96 4.14 -12.56
N THR A 43 -6.49 5.00 -11.69
CA THR A 43 -5.96 6.33 -11.44
C THR A 43 -5.42 6.44 -10.03
N VAL A 44 -4.18 6.88 -9.89
CA VAL A 44 -3.52 7.08 -8.60
C VAL A 44 -3.43 8.58 -8.34
N TYR A 45 -3.81 8.99 -7.13
CA TYR A 45 -3.77 10.37 -6.65
C TYR A 45 -2.88 10.47 -5.42
N ASP A 46 -1.95 11.44 -5.42
CA ASP A 46 -1.07 11.77 -4.29
C ASP A 46 -1.48 13.14 -3.74
N VAL A 47 -1.84 13.21 -2.47
CA VAL A 47 -2.21 14.46 -1.81
C VAL A 47 -0.95 15.14 -1.29
N GLU A 48 -0.69 16.36 -1.76
CA GLU A 48 0.50 17.12 -1.39
C GLU A 48 0.47 17.51 0.09
N LYS A 49 1.48 17.05 0.86
CA LYS A 49 1.65 17.40 2.28
C LYS A 49 0.36 17.27 3.09
N CYS A 50 -0.39 16.19 2.91
CA CYS A 50 -1.71 15.98 3.50
C CYS A 50 -1.74 16.32 5.00
N PHE A 51 -0.79 15.79 5.79
CA PHE A 51 -0.72 16.03 7.24
C PHE A 51 -0.57 17.52 7.58
N ASP A 52 0.24 18.24 6.81
CA ASP A 52 0.52 19.67 7.06
C ASP A 52 -0.59 20.58 6.54
N ALA A 53 -1.39 20.11 5.58
CA ALA A 53 -2.44 20.87 4.92
C ALA A 53 -3.82 20.74 5.58
N LEU A 54 -4.04 19.71 6.39
CA LEU A 54 -5.34 19.46 7.03
C LEU A 54 -5.70 20.53 8.06
N TRP A 55 -6.87 21.10 7.91
CA TRP A 55 -7.40 22.11 8.82
C TRP A 55 -7.84 21.52 10.14
N ALA A 56 -7.39 22.13 11.23
CA ALA A 56 -7.74 21.73 12.58
C ALA A 56 -9.25 21.59 12.80
N GLN A 57 -10.02 22.58 12.36
CA GLN A 57 -11.47 22.58 12.54
C GLN A 57 -12.14 21.46 11.76
N GLU A 58 -11.70 21.19 10.51
CA GLU A 58 -12.25 20.09 9.72
C GLU A 58 -11.91 18.74 10.32
N CYS A 59 -10.71 18.58 10.86
CA CYS A 59 -10.32 17.36 11.56
C CYS A 59 -11.21 17.10 12.79
N ILE A 60 -11.47 18.13 13.60
CA ILE A 60 -12.33 18.01 14.78
C ILE A 60 -13.76 17.68 14.39
N ASN A 61 -14.32 18.38 13.40
CA ASN A 61 -15.65 18.11 12.88
C ASN A 61 -15.76 16.67 12.37
N THR A 62 -14.78 16.25 11.59
CA THR A 62 -14.73 14.88 11.08
C THR A 62 -14.68 13.85 12.19
N LEU A 63 -13.81 14.03 13.17
CA LEU A 63 -13.71 13.11 14.31
C LEU A 63 -15.03 13.03 15.11
N TYR A 64 -15.72 14.16 15.28
CA TYR A 64 -17.05 14.20 15.91
C TYR A 64 -18.07 13.40 15.08
N GLU A 65 -18.14 13.63 13.77
CA GLU A 65 -19.03 12.89 12.86
C GLU A 65 -18.77 11.38 12.89
N TYR A 66 -17.52 10.97 13.08
CA TYR A 66 -17.14 9.55 13.21
C TYR A 66 -17.31 9.00 14.63
N GLY A 67 -17.93 9.77 15.53
CA GLY A 67 -18.35 9.32 16.87
C GLY A 67 -17.26 9.41 17.94
N LEU A 68 -16.28 10.30 17.78
CA LEU A 68 -15.41 10.65 18.90
C LEU A 68 -16.19 11.53 19.87
N ASN A 69 -16.22 11.16 21.15
CA ASN A 69 -16.96 11.93 22.16
C ASN A 69 -16.29 13.29 22.47
N ASN A 70 -17.11 14.24 22.99
CA ASN A 70 -16.69 15.61 23.25
C ASN A 70 -15.46 15.70 24.15
N ASP A 71 -15.36 14.90 25.22
CA ASP A 71 -14.23 14.95 26.16
C ASP A 71 -12.90 14.65 25.47
N LYS A 72 -12.88 13.67 24.55
CA LYS A 72 -11.69 13.33 23.78
C LYS A 72 -11.35 14.37 22.73
N LEU A 73 -12.36 15.00 22.15
CA LEU A 73 -12.16 16.09 21.18
C LEU A 73 -11.60 17.33 21.88
N VAL A 74 -12.12 17.69 23.07
CA VAL A 74 -11.61 18.78 23.88
C VAL A 74 -10.16 18.51 24.27
N LEU A 75 -9.84 17.29 24.75
CA LEU A 75 -8.48 16.92 25.09
C LEU A 75 -7.53 17.08 23.89
N LEU A 76 -7.92 16.56 22.72
CA LEU A 76 -7.13 16.67 21.49
C LEU A 76 -6.91 18.15 21.11
N TYR A 77 -7.95 18.96 21.18
CA TYR A 77 -7.86 20.38 20.89
C TYR A 77 -6.93 21.10 21.88
N GLU A 78 -7.09 20.87 23.20
CA GLU A 78 -6.25 21.47 24.23
C GLU A 78 -4.77 21.09 24.10
N GLU A 79 -4.48 19.84 23.71
CA GLU A 79 -3.10 19.38 23.48
C GLU A 79 -2.45 20.01 22.24
N THR A 80 -3.25 20.47 21.28
CA THR A 80 -2.74 20.89 19.97
C THR A 80 -2.84 22.38 19.70
N LYS A 81 -3.75 23.11 20.38
CA LYS A 81 -4.03 24.54 20.11
C LYS A 81 -2.81 25.47 20.24
N ASP A 82 -1.88 25.17 21.13
CA ASP A 82 -0.68 25.96 21.40
C ASP A 82 0.61 25.17 21.10
N ALA A 83 0.53 24.20 20.19
CA ALA A 83 1.65 23.34 19.87
C ALA A 83 2.83 24.14 19.31
N LYS A 84 4.03 23.85 19.81
CA LYS A 84 5.28 24.47 19.37
C LYS A 84 6.29 23.39 19.01
N ILE A 85 7.02 23.59 17.94
CA ILE A 85 8.11 22.73 17.52
C ILE A 85 9.46 23.42 17.70
N ALA A 86 10.46 22.63 18.05
CA ALA A 86 11.85 23.02 18.02
C ALA A 86 12.66 21.92 17.31
N ILE A 87 13.63 22.30 16.52
CA ILE A 87 14.46 21.37 15.75
C ILE A 87 15.74 21.11 16.54
N LYS A 88 16.05 19.84 16.77
CA LYS A 88 17.34 19.44 17.34
C LYS A 88 18.38 19.42 16.25
N THR A 89 19.42 20.23 16.41
CA THR A 89 20.56 20.32 15.49
C THR A 89 21.82 19.79 16.15
N ALA A 90 22.89 19.67 15.39
CA ALA A 90 24.21 19.29 15.93
C ALA A 90 24.77 20.28 16.96
N VAL A 91 24.30 21.55 16.92
CA VAL A 91 24.78 22.63 17.80
C VAL A 91 23.77 23.02 18.90
N GLY A 92 22.63 22.30 19.00
CA GLY A 92 21.62 22.56 20.03
C GLY A 92 20.19 22.56 19.47
N MET A 93 19.25 23.11 20.26
CA MET A 93 17.85 23.26 19.88
C MET A 93 17.60 24.64 19.29
N THR A 94 16.78 24.71 18.23
CA THR A 94 16.31 26.01 17.72
C THR A 94 15.31 26.66 18.68
N GLU A 95 14.98 27.92 18.44
CA GLU A 95 13.83 28.55 19.08
C GLU A 95 12.54 27.80 18.75
N ARG A 96 11.58 27.90 19.67
CA ARG A 96 10.26 27.25 19.49
C ARG A 96 9.38 28.08 18.56
N VAL A 97 8.90 27.47 17.50
CA VAL A 97 7.95 28.07 16.53
C VAL A 97 6.57 27.48 16.77
N SER A 98 5.55 28.34 16.87
CA SER A 98 4.15 27.91 16.99
C SER A 98 3.69 27.29 15.67
N ILE A 99 2.96 26.18 15.77
CA ILE A 99 2.33 25.50 14.63
C ILE A 99 0.81 25.61 14.77
N SER A 100 0.14 25.86 13.64
CA SER A 100 -1.32 25.97 13.57
C SER A 100 -2.01 24.65 13.20
N ASN A 101 -1.24 23.63 12.82
CA ASN A 101 -1.78 22.35 12.37
C ASN A 101 -1.87 21.38 13.54
N ILE A 102 -3.04 20.77 13.71
CA ILE A 102 -3.30 19.75 14.74
C ILE A 102 -2.52 18.46 14.46
N ILE A 103 -2.25 18.17 13.18
CA ILE A 103 -1.69 16.88 12.80
C ILE A 103 -0.21 17.01 12.51
N MET A 104 0.60 16.49 13.42
CA MET A 104 2.02 16.28 13.16
C MET A 104 2.27 14.85 12.67
N GLN A 105 3.11 14.71 11.67
CA GLN A 105 3.61 13.39 11.24
C GLN A 105 4.27 12.67 12.42
N GLY A 106 3.92 11.38 12.58
CA GLY A 106 4.46 10.57 13.67
C GLY A 106 3.68 10.64 14.99
N THR A 107 2.62 11.43 15.09
CA THR A 107 1.71 11.39 16.24
C THR A 107 0.81 10.15 16.18
N VAL A 108 0.41 9.65 17.36
CA VAL A 108 -0.43 8.44 17.49
C VAL A 108 -1.76 8.59 16.76
N PHE A 109 -2.33 9.79 16.72
CA PHE A 109 -3.63 10.07 16.10
C PHE A 109 -3.53 10.57 14.65
N GLY A 110 -2.35 10.98 14.20
CA GLY A 110 -2.18 11.66 12.92
C GLY A 110 -2.71 10.85 11.73
N SER A 111 -2.29 9.61 11.61
CA SER A 111 -2.73 8.73 10.51
C SER A 111 -4.24 8.46 10.56
N LEU A 112 -4.81 8.27 11.76
CA LEU A 112 -6.24 8.02 11.92
C LEU A 112 -7.08 9.24 11.55
N ILE A 113 -6.62 10.45 11.89
CA ILE A 113 -7.31 11.71 11.55
C ILE A 113 -7.28 11.89 10.02
N CYS A 114 -6.11 11.76 9.40
CA CYS A 114 -5.98 11.86 7.94
C CYS A 114 -6.86 10.81 7.22
N THR A 115 -6.80 9.56 7.67
CA THR A 115 -7.67 8.48 7.18
C THR A 115 -9.16 8.84 7.30
N SER A 116 -9.58 9.46 8.41
CA SER A 116 -10.99 9.82 8.62
C SER A 116 -11.45 10.94 7.67
N VAL A 117 -10.59 11.91 7.38
CA VAL A 117 -10.91 12.96 6.41
C VAL A 117 -11.03 12.36 5.00
N VAL A 118 -10.06 11.55 4.59
CA VAL A 118 -10.08 10.90 3.26
C VAL A 118 -11.22 9.89 3.14
N ASP A 119 -11.65 9.26 4.23
CA ASP A 119 -12.79 8.33 4.24
C ASP A 119 -14.13 9.01 3.89
N LYS A 120 -14.27 10.33 4.10
CA LYS A 120 -15.43 11.08 3.59
C LYS A 120 -15.55 10.98 2.07
N LEU A 121 -14.42 10.99 1.36
CA LEU A 121 -14.41 10.77 -0.10
C LEU A 121 -14.96 9.39 -0.44
N ALA A 122 -14.56 8.35 0.27
CA ALA A 122 -15.10 7.00 0.06
C ALA A 122 -16.62 6.93 0.32
N LYS A 123 -17.12 7.63 1.34
CA LYS A 123 -18.56 7.74 1.59
C LYS A 123 -19.31 8.44 0.45
N THR A 124 -18.68 9.47 -0.16
CA THR A 124 -19.24 10.12 -1.35
C THR A 124 -19.38 9.13 -2.50
N PHE A 125 -18.37 8.27 -2.70
CA PHE A 125 -18.44 7.22 -3.73
C PHE A 125 -19.54 6.19 -3.43
N TYR A 126 -19.70 5.76 -2.20
CA TYR A 126 -20.80 4.86 -1.83
C TYR A 126 -22.19 5.52 -1.96
N GLY A 127 -22.27 6.84 -1.91
CA GLY A 127 -23.51 7.60 -2.10
C GLY A 127 -23.99 7.70 -3.55
N ASP A 128 -23.12 7.45 -4.54
CA ASP A 128 -23.47 7.50 -5.97
C ASP A 128 -22.96 6.24 -6.70
N SER A 129 -23.88 5.41 -7.12
CA SER A 129 -23.59 4.14 -7.82
C SER A 129 -22.82 4.33 -9.14
N LYS A 130 -22.85 5.52 -9.75
CA LYS A 130 -22.09 5.84 -10.96
C LYS A 130 -20.59 5.97 -10.72
N LEU A 131 -20.19 6.23 -9.47
CA LEU A 131 -18.79 6.32 -9.06
C LEU A 131 -18.17 4.96 -8.71
N LEU A 132 -19.02 3.94 -8.44
CA LEU A 132 -18.55 2.64 -7.96
C LEU A 132 -18.08 1.75 -9.12
N TYR A 133 -16.84 1.29 -9.03
CA TYR A 133 -16.43 0.16 -9.86
C TYR A 133 -17.14 -1.12 -9.36
N LYS A 134 -17.66 -1.92 -10.28
CA LYS A 134 -18.34 -3.17 -9.93
C LYS A 134 -17.49 -4.37 -10.31
N TYR A 135 -16.78 -4.94 -9.32
CA TYR A 135 -16.01 -6.15 -9.52
C TYR A 135 -16.93 -7.31 -9.87
N LYS A 136 -16.74 -7.90 -11.06
CA LYS A 136 -17.60 -8.95 -11.64
C LYS A 136 -19.10 -8.63 -11.63
N GLY A 137 -19.44 -7.34 -11.69
CA GLY A 137 -20.83 -6.89 -11.65
C GLY A 137 -21.54 -6.99 -10.29
N GLU A 138 -20.87 -7.55 -9.25
CA GLU A 138 -21.51 -7.90 -7.96
C GLU A 138 -20.97 -7.07 -6.79
N VAL A 139 -19.67 -6.80 -6.73
CA VAL A 139 -19.06 -6.16 -5.57
C VAL A 139 -18.72 -4.72 -5.88
N ASP A 140 -19.31 -3.80 -5.15
CA ASP A 140 -19.03 -2.37 -5.24
C ASP A 140 -17.66 -2.04 -4.64
N VAL A 141 -16.79 -1.48 -5.46
CA VAL A 141 -15.46 -1.00 -5.06
C VAL A 141 -15.43 0.52 -5.24
N PRO A 142 -15.38 1.26 -4.15
CA PRO A 142 -15.20 2.72 -4.20
C PRO A 142 -13.72 3.04 -4.48
N ILE A 143 -13.19 4.10 -3.91
CA ILE A 143 -11.74 4.34 -3.90
C ILE A 143 -11.03 3.33 -3.00
N LEU A 144 -9.75 3.07 -3.26
CA LEU A 144 -8.85 2.35 -2.36
C LEU A 144 -7.89 3.36 -1.74
N GLY A 145 -7.93 3.49 -0.41
CA GLY A 145 -7.16 4.49 0.33
C GLY A 145 -6.13 3.88 1.28
N MET A 146 -5.01 4.56 1.43
CA MET A 146 -4.02 4.31 2.48
C MET A 146 -3.54 5.63 3.05
N VAL A 147 -4.20 6.11 4.09
CA VAL A 147 -4.04 7.45 4.65
C VAL A 147 -4.39 8.51 3.61
N ASP A 148 -3.43 9.07 2.90
CA ASP A 148 -3.52 10.09 1.86
C ASP A 148 -3.35 9.55 0.43
N ASP A 149 -2.79 8.36 0.27
CA ASP A 149 -2.73 7.69 -1.04
C ASP A 149 -4.14 7.22 -1.45
N VAL A 150 -4.63 7.69 -2.57
CA VAL A 150 -5.96 7.35 -3.12
C VAL A 150 -5.81 6.71 -4.49
N LEU A 151 -6.48 5.59 -4.70
CA LEU A 151 -6.60 4.92 -5.99
C LEU A 151 -8.06 4.77 -6.36
N ASN A 152 -8.39 5.10 -7.61
CA ASN A 152 -9.72 4.89 -8.19
C ASN A 152 -9.65 3.93 -9.38
N VAL A 153 -10.71 3.16 -9.58
CA VAL A 153 -10.88 2.27 -10.73
C VAL A 153 -12.15 2.63 -11.47
N ALA A 154 -12.09 2.74 -12.79
CA ALA A 154 -13.23 3.05 -13.64
C ALA A 154 -13.25 2.12 -14.86
N THR A 155 -14.46 1.70 -15.28
CA THR A 155 -14.66 0.81 -16.43
C THR A 155 -14.89 1.53 -17.74
N CYS A 156 -15.32 2.80 -17.68
CA CYS A 156 -15.62 3.62 -18.86
C CYS A 156 -15.19 5.07 -18.65
N THR A 157 -15.13 5.80 -19.77
CA THR A 157 -14.73 7.22 -19.81
C THR A 157 -15.60 8.09 -18.90
N GLU A 158 -16.91 7.92 -18.96
CA GLU A 158 -17.86 8.72 -18.18
C GLU A 158 -17.62 8.54 -16.69
N GLN A 159 -17.41 7.31 -16.25
CA GLN A 159 -17.10 6.99 -14.86
C GLN A 159 -15.76 7.58 -14.43
N ALA A 160 -14.72 7.46 -15.27
CA ALA A 160 -13.41 7.99 -14.98
C ALA A 160 -13.42 9.53 -14.84
N VAL A 161 -14.12 10.23 -15.75
CA VAL A 161 -14.27 11.68 -15.70
C VAL A 161 -15.07 12.10 -14.47
N LEU A 162 -16.19 11.45 -14.19
CA LEU A 162 -17.03 11.77 -13.02
C LEU A 162 -16.26 11.54 -11.71
N SER A 163 -15.56 10.42 -11.58
CA SER A 163 -14.72 10.11 -10.42
C SER A 163 -13.62 11.16 -10.25
N ASN A 164 -12.93 11.52 -11.32
CA ASN A 164 -11.88 12.54 -11.30
C ASN A 164 -12.42 13.91 -10.85
N CYS A 165 -13.57 14.35 -11.38
CA CYS A 165 -14.23 15.58 -10.96
C CYS A 165 -14.61 15.54 -9.47
N THR A 166 -15.17 14.43 -9.01
CA THR A 166 -15.56 14.24 -7.60
C THR A 166 -14.34 14.32 -6.67
N ILE A 167 -13.23 13.66 -7.04
CA ILE A 167 -12.00 13.70 -6.27
C ILE A 167 -11.41 15.12 -6.21
N ASN A 168 -11.29 15.81 -7.38
CA ASN A 168 -10.79 17.18 -7.41
C ASN A 168 -11.65 18.11 -6.55
N SER A 169 -12.99 18.06 -6.69
CA SER A 169 -13.92 18.87 -5.90
C SER A 169 -13.80 18.59 -4.40
N PHE A 170 -13.63 17.34 -4.00
CA PHE A 170 -13.41 16.97 -2.61
C PHE A 170 -12.09 17.55 -2.06
N ILE A 171 -11.02 17.44 -2.83
CA ILE A 171 -9.69 17.95 -2.47
C ILE A 171 -9.73 19.47 -2.31
N GLU A 172 -10.36 20.18 -3.25
CA GLU A 172 -10.51 21.65 -3.20
C GLU A 172 -11.40 22.09 -2.02
N HIS A 173 -12.53 21.40 -1.79
CA HIS A 173 -13.43 21.71 -0.68
C HIS A 173 -12.72 21.60 0.68
N ASN A 174 -11.86 20.61 0.84
CA ASN A 174 -11.08 20.40 2.06
C ASN A 174 -9.79 21.22 2.08
N LYS A 175 -9.56 22.13 1.11
CA LYS A 175 -8.37 22.96 0.97
C LYS A 175 -7.07 22.18 0.91
N LEU A 176 -7.17 20.94 0.44
CA LEU A 176 -6.04 20.10 0.12
C LEU A 176 -5.57 20.38 -1.31
N LYS A 177 -4.44 19.81 -1.68
CA LYS A 177 -3.88 19.92 -3.03
C LYS A 177 -3.37 18.57 -3.50
N LEU A 178 -3.62 18.25 -4.77
CA LEU A 178 -3.03 17.09 -5.43
C LEU A 178 -1.66 17.46 -6.02
N ALA A 179 -0.71 16.56 -5.91
CA ALA A 179 0.59 16.66 -6.57
C ALA A 179 0.45 16.25 -8.04
N SER A 180 0.19 17.19 -8.96
CA SER A 180 -0.09 16.90 -10.37
C SER A 180 0.97 16.03 -11.04
N THR A 181 2.24 16.18 -10.65
CA THR A 181 3.37 15.41 -11.18
C THR A 181 3.42 13.96 -10.71
N LYS A 182 2.71 13.63 -9.63
CA LYS A 182 2.65 12.30 -9.04
C LYS A 182 1.31 11.59 -9.29
N CYS A 183 0.30 12.31 -9.76
CA CYS A 183 -0.96 11.72 -10.16
C CYS A 183 -0.83 11.12 -11.56
N SER A 184 -1.33 9.91 -11.73
CA SER A 184 -1.20 9.20 -13.01
C SER A 184 -2.37 8.26 -13.26
N ARG A 185 -2.58 7.94 -14.53
CA ARG A 185 -3.54 6.95 -15.01
C ARG A 185 -2.82 5.80 -15.69
N VAL A 186 -3.22 4.56 -15.40
CA VAL A 186 -2.81 3.34 -16.09
C VAL A 186 -4.06 2.68 -16.66
N HIS A 187 -4.10 2.52 -17.97
CA HIS A 187 -5.13 1.72 -18.63
C HIS A 187 -4.72 0.24 -18.63
N VAL A 188 -5.57 -0.64 -18.13
CA VAL A 188 -5.33 -2.09 -18.07
C VAL A 188 -6.36 -2.81 -18.94
N GLY A 189 -5.91 -3.70 -19.83
CA GLY A 189 -6.76 -4.49 -20.72
C GLY A 189 -6.71 -4.06 -22.18
N LYS A 190 -7.80 -4.27 -22.90
CA LYS A 190 -7.89 -3.90 -24.33
C LYS A 190 -7.88 -2.40 -24.48
N LYS A 191 -7.03 -1.88 -25.37
CA LYS A 191 -7.05 -0.45 -25.71
C LYS A 191 -8.42 -0.06 -26.26
N VAL A 192 -9.03 0.91 -25.63
CA VAL A 192 -10.20 1.58 -26.14
C VAL A 192 -9.73 2.89 -26.81
N ASP A 193 -10.17 3.15 -28.03
CA ASP A 193 -9.76 4.34 -28.82
C ASP A 193 -10.28 5.67 -28.25
N ASN A 194 -10.82 5.67 -27.04
CA ASN A 194 -11.34 6.84 -26.36
C ASN A 194 -10.19 7.64 -25.71
N CYS A 195 -9.58 8.54 -26.49
CA CYS A 195 -8.67 9.56 -25.96
C CYS A 195 -9.47 10.59 -25.18
N TYR A 196 -9.49 10.48 -23.86
CA TYR A 196 -9.97 11.54 -22.99
C TYR A 196 -8.90 11.92 -21.98
N ASP A 197 -8.88 13.20 -21.64
CA ASP A 197 -7.90 13.75 -20.74
C ASP A 197 -8.51 13.89 -19.34
N LEU A 198 -7.88 13.27 -18.34
CA LEU A 198 -8.12 13.59 -16.95
C LEU A 198 -7.22 14.75 -16.54
N LYS A 199 -7.73 15.61 -15.67
CA LYS A 199 -6.99 16.78 -15.18
C LYS A 199 -6.86 16.72 -13.65
N VAL A 200 -5.73 17.21 -13.19
CA VAL A 200 -5.48 17.54 -11.79
C VAL A 200 -5.27 19.06 -11.75
N HIS A 201 -6.22 19.78 -11.14
CA HIS A 201 -6.31 21.23 -11.33
C HIS A 201 -6.38 21.58 -12.83
N GLU A 202 -5.46 22.42 -13.33
CA GLU A 202 -5.38 22.79 -14.75
C GLU A 202 -4.47 21.86 -15.57
N ASP A 203 -3.66 21.03 -14.90
CA ASP A 203 -2.68 20.17 -15.55
C ASP A 203 -3.33 18.88 -16.07
N LYS A 204 -2.90 18.44 -17.25
CA LYS A 204 -3.27 17.13 -17.76
C LYS A 204 -2.60 16.03 -16.92
N MET A 205 -3.40 15.08 -16.45
CA MET A 205 -2.88 13.91 -15.74
C MET A 205 -2.03 13.06 -16.67
N LYS A 206 -0.94 12.55 -16.14
CA LYS A 206 -0.01 11.69 -16.89
C LYS A 206 -0.64 10.33 -17.18
N ASP A 207 -0.64 9.92 -18.45
CA ASP A 207 -0.87 8.54 -18.86
C ASP A 207 0.43 7.75 -18.73
N SER A 208 0.38 6.64 -18.01
CA SER A 208 1.55 5.80 -17.75
C SER A 208 1.26 4.34 -18.13
N ASN A 209 2.26 3.66 -18.69
CA ASN A 209 2.17 2.22 -18.91
C ASN A 209 2.36 1.42 -17.61
N THR A 210 2.93 2.05 -16.60
CA THR A 210 3.24 1.43 -15.32
C THR A 210 3.27 2.47 -14.23
N GLU A 211 2.60 2.20 -13.12
CA GLU A 211 2.60 3.08 -11.94
C GLU A 211 2.83 2.30 -10.67
N LYS A 212 3.45 2.91 -9.68
CA LYS A 212 3.72 2.30 -8.39
C LYS A 212 2.64 2.67 -7.39
N TYR A 213 1.99 1.67 -6.80
CA TYR A 213 1.01 1.86 -5.74
C TYR A 213 1.32 0.96 -4.54
N LEU A 214 1.45 1.55 -3.36
CA LEU A 214 1.71 0.87 -2.08
C LEU A 214 2.84 -0.18 -2.16
N GLY A 215 3.87 0.11 -2.95
CA GLY A 215 5.06 -0.73 -3.08
C GLY A 215 5.03 -1.78 -4.18
N ASP A 216 3.91 -2.02 -4.83
CA ASP A 216 3.80 -2.88 -6.02
C ASP A 216 3.57 -2.03 -7.28
N TYR A 217 3.79 -2.62 -8.45
CA TYR A 217 3.60 -1.94 -9.74
C TYR A 217 2.34 -2.44 -10.44
N ILE A 218 1.54 -1.49 -10.87
CA ILE A 218 0.40 -1.70 -11.78
C ILE A 218 0.94 -1.52 -13.19
N SER A 219 0.72 -2.49 -14.07
CA SER A 219 1.17 -2.44 -15.46
C SER A 219 -0.02 -2.58 -16.40
N HIS A 220 0.01 -1.89 -17.54
CA HIS A 220 -1.04 -1.92 -18.57
C HIS A 220 -1.37 -3.32 -19.09
N ASP A 221 -0.39 -4.23 -19.06
CA ASP A 221 -0.54 -5.64 -19.47
C ASP A 221 -0.95 -6.58 -18.33
N GLY A 222 -1.20 -6.02 -17.13
CA GLY A 222 -1.57 -6.79 -15.95
C GLY A 222 -0.50 -7.72 -15.41
N LYS A 223 0.76 -7.60 -15.88
CA LYS A 223 1.88 -8.43 -15.40
C LYS A 223 2.58 -7.80 -14.20
N HIS A 224 3.23 -8.66 -13.41
CA HIS A 224 3.99 -8.26 -12.22
C HIS A 224 5.50 -8.13 -12.47
N ASP A 225 5.95 -8.10 -13.74
CA ASP A 225 7.38 -8.11 -14.07
C ASP A 225 8.13 -6.90 -13.46
N ASN A 226 7.52 -5.72 -13.41
CA ASN A 226 8.13 -4.52 -12.82
C ASN A 226 8.23 -4.63 -11.30
N THR A 227 7.22 -5.20 -10.63
CA THR A 227 7.29 -5.52 -9.19
C THR A 227 8.44 -6.49 -8.92
N HIS A 228 8.59 -7.54 -9.73
CA HIS A 228 9.67 -8.50 -9.56
C HIS A 228 11.05 -7.90 -9.79
N LYS A 229 11.22 -7.06 -10.82
CA LYS A 229 12.48 -6.33 -11.04
C LYS A 229 12.86 -5.46 -9.83
N ASP A 230 11.91 -4.70 -9.28
CA ASP A 230 12.14 -3.90 -8.06
C ASP A 230 12.56 -4.79 -6.88
N ARG A 231 11.89 -5.94 -6.68
CA ARG A 231 12.24 -6.88 -5.61
C ARG A 231 13.62 -7.51 -5.80
N THR A 232 13.99 -7.87 -7.02
CA THR A 232 15.32 -8.40 -7.35
C THR A 232 16.41 -7.37 -7.09
N LEU A 233 16.21 -6.11 -7.51
CA LEU A 233 17.16 -5.03 -7.24
C LEU A 233 17.33 -4.79 -5.73
N ARG A 234 16.23 -4.77 -4.97
CA ARG A 234 16.29 -4.67 -3.50
C ARG A 234 16.98 -5.86 -2.86
N ALA A 235 16.76 -7.07 -3.37
CA ALA A 235 17.42 -8.27 -2.87
C ALA A 235 18.95 -8.16 -3.00
N TYR A 236 19.46 -7.66 -4.12
CA TYR A 236 20.90 -7.39 -4.29
C TYR A 236 21.41 -6.27 -3.37
N SER A 237 20.63 -5.20 -3.17
CA SER A 237 20.99 -4.13 -2.23
C SER A 237 21.14 -4.68 -0.82
N TYR A 238 20.13 -5.40 -0.32
CA TYR A 238 20.18 -6.01 1.01
C TYR A 238 21.30 -7.04 1.16
N LEU A 239 21.55 -7.84 0.11
CA LEU A 239 22.68 -8.76 0.10
C LEU A 239 24.01 -8.01 0.30
N SER A 240 24.19 -6.90 -0.41
CA SER A 240 25.41 -6.06 -0.30
C SER A 240 25.52 -5.42 1.09
N GLU A 241 24.44 -4.82 1.58
CA GLU A 241 24.39 -4.17 2.89
C GLU A 241 24.67 -5.14 4.04
N ILE A 242 24.03 -6.33 4.04
CA ILE A 242 24.26 -7.34 5.07
C ILE A 242 25.69 -7.90 5.00
N ARG A 243 26.24 -8.06 3.80
CA ARG A 243 27.65 -8.46 3.64
C ARG A 243 28.59 -7.44 4.27
N ALA A 244 28.36 -6.16 4.02
CA ALA A 244 29.17 -5.09 4.60
C ALA A 244 29.06 -5.07 6.14
N LEU A 245 27.86 -5.23 6.70
CA LEU A 245 27.66 -5.26 8.15
C LEU A 245 28.32 -6.46 8.85
N LEU A 246 28.48 -7.58 8.14
CA LEU A 246 29.06 -8.80 8.68
C LEU A 246 30.53 -9.00 8.27
N SER A 247 31.15 -8.14 7.46
CA SER A 247 32.49 -8.32 6.89
C SER A 247 33.55 -8.63 7.94
N ASP A 248 33.57 -7.85 9.00
CA ASP A 248 34.60 -7.93 10.05
C ASP A 248 34.22 -8.86 11.21
N MET A 249 33.05 -9.51 11.10
CA MET A 249 32.58 -10.40 12.14
C MET A 249 33.14 -11.83 11.92
N PRO A 250 33.84 -12.42 12.90
CA PRO A 250 34.36 -13.77 12.77
C PRO A 250 33.25 -14.79 12.64
N PHE A 251 33.53 -15.88 11.91
CA PHE A 251 32.58 -16.99 11.76
C PHE A 251 32.29 -17.65 13.12
N GLY A 252 31.05 -18.05 13.35
CA GLY A 252 30.62 -18.67 14.58
C GLY A 252 29.15 -18.36 14.92
N LYS A 253 28.72 -18.84 16.08
CA LYS A 253 27.33 -18.75 16.52
C LYS A 253 26.78 -17.32 16.51
N ARG A 254 27.56 -16.34 16.94
CA ARG A 254 27.13 -14.93 16.99
C ARG A 254 26.88 -14.34 15.60
N ARG A 255 27.81 -14.62 14.64
CA ARG A 255 27.64 -14.20 13.23
C ARG A 255 26.39 -14.83 12.63
N LEU A 256 26.15 -16.13 12.87
CA LEU A 256 24.95 -16.82 12.41
C LEU A 256 23.69 -16.16 12.95
N GLN A 257 23.59 -15.92 14.25
CA GLN A 257 22.41 -15.30 14.87
C GLN A 257 22.13 -13.91 14.31
N ILE A 258 23.15 -13.05 14.25
CA ILE A 258 23.01 -11.68 13.73
C ILE A 258 22.70 -11.71 12.22
N GLY A 259 23.37 -12.55 11.47
CA GLY A 259 23.14 -12.69 10.03
C GLY A 259 21.73 -13.13 9.70
N LEU A 260 21.17 -14.10 10.42
CA LEU A 260 19.78 -14.54 10.24
C LEU A 260 18.78 -13.45 10.68
N MET A 261 19.05 -12.74 11.77
CA MET A 261 18.22 -11.61 12.19
C MET A 261 18.20 -10.49 11.11
N LEU A 262 19.35 -10.15 10.53
CA LEU A 262 19.43 -9.16 9.45
C LEU A 262 18.73 -9.67 8.18
N ARG A 263 18.90 -10.96 7.83
CA ARG A 263 18.16 -11.58 6.73
C ARG A 263 16.66 -11.42 6.92
N ASP A 264 16.13 -11.77 8.08
CA ASP A 264 14.68 -11.68 8.33
C ASP A 264 14.18 -10.24 8.37
N ALA A 265 14.89 -9.34 9.04
CA ALA A 265 14.49 -7.95 9.21
C ALA A 265 14.57 -7.14 7.90
N MET A 266 15.66 -7.29 7.14
CA MET A 266 15.93 -6.51 5.93
C MET A 266 15.52 -7.27 4.66
N PHE A 267 16.10 -8.44 4.43
CA PHE A 267 15.94 -9.16 3.17
C PHE A 267 14.52 -9.75 3.05
N ILE A 268 14.09 -10.60 3.97
CA ILE A 268 12.77 -11.27 3.88
C ILE A 268 11.63 -10.25 3.89
N ASN A 269 11.64 -9.29 4.80
CA ASN A 269 10.55 -8.32 4.88
C ASN A 269 10.56 -7.32 3.72
N GLY A 270 11.72 -6.89 3.23
CA GLY A 270 11.82 -5.97 2.11
C GLY A 270 11.53 -6.61 0.76
N VAL A 271 12.04 -7.82 0.52
CA VAL A 271 11.89 -8.55 -0.75
C VAL A 271 10.50 -9.15 -0.88
N LEU A 272 9.95 -9.73 0.19
CA LEU A 272 8.64 -10.37 0.20
C LEU A 272 7.51 -9.44 0.68
N PHE A 273 7.72 -8.13 0.61
CA PHE A 273 6.69 -7.15 0.96
C PHE A 273 5.47 -7.31 0.04
N ASN A 274 4.26 -7.39 0.60
CA ASN A 274 2.99 -7.68 -0.07
C ASN A 274 2.86 -9.08 -0.72
N SER A 275 3.82 -9.98 -0.54
CA SER A 275 3.79 -11.30 -1.18
C SER A 275 2.55 -12.13 -0.84
N GLU A 276 1.89 -11.82 0.25
CA GLU A 276 0.62 -12.42 0.66
C GLU A 276 -0.51 -12.15 -0.34
N ALA A 277 -0.51 -10.97 -0.93
CA ALA A 277 -1.54 -10.51 -1.86
C ALA A 277 -1.17 -10.69 -3.33
N TRP A 278 0.04 -11.17 -3.66
CA TRP A 278 0.41 -11.43 -5.05
C TRP A 278 -0.45 -12.55 -5.63
N HIS A 279 -1.06 -12.30 -6.77
CA HIS A 279 -1.96 -13.27 -7.38
C HIS A 279 -1.20 -14.48 -7.93
N SER A 280 -0.14 -14.24 -8.70
CA SER A 280 0.74 -15.28 -9.23
C SER A 280 2.20 -14.85 -9.12
N VAL A 281 3.05 -15.78 -8.75
CA VAL A 281 4.50 -15.61 -8.81
C VAL A 281 5.02 -16.53 -9.88
N GLN A 282 5.65 -15.98 -10.91
CA GLN A 282 6.29 -16.81 -11.93
C GLN A 282 7.48 -17.54 -11.29
N LEU A 283 7.59 -18.86 -11.55
CA LEU A 283 8.67 -19.68 -10.99
C LEU A 283 10.05 -19.10 -11.26
N LYS A 284 10.27 -18.55 -12.46
CA LYS A 284 11.53 -17.90 -12.81
C LYS A 284 11.92 -16.79 -11.85
N HIS A 285 10.99 -15.89 -11.52
CA HIS A 285 11.26 -14.77 -10.59
C HIS A 285 11.50 -15.25 -9.18
N LEU A 286 10.79 -16.27 -8.76
CA LEU A 286 10.99 -16.88 -7.45
C LEU A 286 12.38 -17.54 -7.35
N GLU A 287 12.80 -18.24 -8.38
CA GLU A 287 14.14 -18.85 -8.45
C GLU A 287 15.26 -17.80 -8.40
N GLU A 288 15.10 -16.66 -9.09
CA GLU A 288 16.05 -15.55 -9.01
C GLU A 288 16.22 -15.05 -7.58
N LEU A 289 15.12 -14.81 -6.86
CA LEU A 289 15.16 -14.37 -5.46
C LEU A 289 15.76 -15.44 -4.53
N GLU A 290 15.43 -16.72 -4.76
CA GLU A 290 16.00 -17.84 -3.98
C GLU A 290 17.51 -18.02 -4.23
N VAL A 291 18.02 -17.74 -5.43
CA VAL A 291 19.47 -17.74 -5.70
C VAL A 291 20.19 -16.68 -4.86
N ILE A 292 19.61 -15.49 -4.77
CA ILE A 292 20.16 -14.39 -3.97
C ILE A 292 20.13 -14.74 -2.48
N ASP A 293 19.01 -15.27 -1.99
CA ASP A 293 18.85 -15.72 -0.60
C ASP A 293 19.87 -16.80 -0.21
N ARG A 294 20.04 -17.81 -1.06
CA ARG A 294 21.07 -18.86 -0.84
C ARG A 294 22.49 -18.29 -0.83
N SER A 295 22.74 -17.28 -1.68
CA SER A 295 24.03 -16.58 -1.66
C SER A 295 24.27 -15.83 -0.34
N LEU A 296 23.22 -15.24 0.22
CA LEU A 296 23.26 -14.61 1.54
C LEU A 296 23.51 -15.64 2.65
N LEU A 297 22.76 -16.75 2.65
CA LEU A 297 22.92 -17.82 3.65
C LEU A 297 24.35 -18.40 3.61
N ARG A 298 24.91 -18.68 2.41
CA ARG A 298 26.30 -19.13 2.27
C ARG A 298 27.29 -18.14 2.88
N PHE A 299 27.09 -16.86 2.64
CA PHE A 299 27.96 -15.82 3.20
C PHE A 299 27.86 -15.75 4.73
N ILE A 300 26.66 -15.89 5.30
CA ILE A 300 26.44 -15.84 6.75
C ILE A 300 27.21 -16.98 7.45
N ILE A 301 27.11 -18.21 6.93
CA ILE A 301 27.77 -19.39 7.57
C ILE A 301 29.22 -19.63 7.07
N GLY A 302 29.67 -18.88 6.07
CA GLY A 302 31.01 -19.07 5.49
C GLY A 302 31.16 -20.35 4.68
N SER A 303 30.07 -20.87 4.09
CA SER A 303 30.13 -22.10 3.31
C SER A 303 30.54 -21.88 1.85
N HIS A 304 31.06 -22.95 1.25
CA HIS A 304 31.49 -22.93 -0.15
C HIS A 304 30.30 -22.83 -1.12
N SER A 305 30.56 -22.29 -2.32
CA SER A 305 29.53 -22.13 -3.37
C SER A 305 28.87 -23.45 -3.81
N LYS A 306 29.60 -24.57 -3.70
CA LYS A 306 29.11 -25.93 -4.02
C LYS A 306 28.39 -26.64 -2.87
N THR A 307 28.25 -26.00 -1.69
CA THR A 307 27.48 -26.60 -0.58
C THR A 307 26.06 -26.89 -1.03
N PRO A 308 25.56 -28.14 -0.85
CA PRO A 308 24.20 -28.51 -1.21
C PRO A 308 23.17 -27.58 -0.56
N THR A 309 22.12 -27.27 -1.30
CA THR A 309 21.09 -26.31 -0.85
C THR A 309 20.36 -26.77 0.40
N GLU A 310 20.11 -28.07 0.49
CA GLU A 310 19.44 -28.71 1.65
C GLU A 310 20.27 -28.53 2.93
N MET A 311 21.58 -28.66 2.82
CA MET A 311 22.48 -28.45 3.96
C MET A 311 22.49 -27.00 4.44
N LEU A 312 22.37 -26.03 3.51
CA LEU A 312 22.25 -24.62 3.92
C LEU A 312 21.02 -24.37 4.78
N TYR A 313 19.87 -24.90 4.36
CA TYR A 313 18.62 -24.73 5.10
C TYR A 313 18.63 -25.47 6.44
N LEU A 314 19.24 -26.65 6.49
CA LEU A 314 19.41 -27.40 7.76
C LEU A 314 20.30 -26.64 8.74
N GLU A 315 21.51 -26.23 8.33
CA GLU A 315 22.48 -25.53 9.17
C GLU A 315 21.97 -24.16 9.66
N THR A 316 21.19 -23.49 8.85
CA THR A 316 20.62 -22.19 9.20
C THR A 316 19.25 -22.29 9.86
N SER A 317 18.65 -23.49 9.93
CA SER A 317 17.26 -23.69 10.38
C SER A 317 16.27 -22.77 9.68
N THR A 318 16.48 -22.53 8.37
CA THR A 318 15.62 -21.70 7.53
C THR A 318 14.90 -22.53 6.47
N ILE A 319 13.94 -21.92 5.79
CA ILE A 319 13.18 -22.55 4.70
C ILE A 319 13.31 -21.73 3.41
N PRO A 320 13.17 -22.36 2.23
CA PRO A 320 13.12 -21.66 0.93
C PRO A 320 12.04 -20.58 0.87
N LEU A 321 12.29 -19.52 0.13
CA LEU A 321 11.36 -18.38 0.01
C LEU A 321 9.96 -18.78 -0.48
N ARG A 322 9.87 -19.79 -1.36
CA ARG A 322 8.60 -20.33 -1.84
C ARG A 322 7.68 -20.80 -0.72
N TYR A 323 8.23 -21.42 0.31
CA TYR A 323 7.46 -21.85 1.47
C TYR A 323 7.13 -20.68 2.39
N VAL A 324 8.03 -19.70 2.55
CA VAL A 324 7.74 -18.47 3.30
C VAL A 324 6.54 -17.75 2.67
N ILE A 325 6.53 -17.57 1.34
CA ILE A 325 5.41 -16.96 0.60
C ILE A 325 4.13 -17.78 0.79
N SER A 326 4.21 -19.11 0.66
CA SER A 326 3.03 -19.98 0.83
C SER A 326 2.42 -19.89 2.22
N ILE A 327 3.26 -19.86 3.27
CA ILE A 327 2.84 -19.70 4.65
C ILE A 327 2.19 -18.33 4.87
N ARG A 328 2.83 -17.24 4.38
CA ARG A 328 2.27 -15.88 4.46
C ARG A 328 0.91 -15.80 3.79
N ARG A 329 0.76 -16.38 2.59
CA ARG A 329 -0.50 -16.45 1.86
C ARG A 329 -1.58 -17.21 2.61
N MET A 330 -1.25 -18.37 3.17
CA MET A 330 -2.18 -19.18 3.94
C MET A 330 -2.74 -18.40 5.14
N PHE A 331 -1.87 -17.73 5.91
CA PHE A 331 -2.30 -16.87 7.02
C PHE A 331 -3.16 -15.70 6.56
N TYR A 332 -2.80 -15.07 5.45
CA TYR A 332 -3.59 -13.97 4.91
C TYR A 332 -4.96 -14.45 4.42
N PHE A 333 -5.04 -15.54 3.69
CA PHE A 333 -6.32 -16.12 3.27
C PHE A 333 -7.18 -16.55 4.45
N HIS A 334 -6.59 -17.13 5.48
CA HIS A 334 -7.32 -17.38 6.73
C HIS A 334 -7.92 -16.09 7.30
N THR A 335 -7.15 -15.00 7.32
CA THR A 335 -7.64 -13.68 7.75
C THR A 335 -8.84 -13.22 6.90
N LEU A 336 -8.80 -13.39 5.57
CA LEU A 336 -9.91 -13.03 4.68
C LEU A 336 -11.17 -13.84 4.96
N VAL A 337 -11.02 -15.12 5.29
CA VAL A 337 -12.16 -16.02 5.59
C VAL A 337 -12.90 -15.64 6.88
N ILE A 338 -12.15 -15.24 7.91
CA ILE A 338 -12.73 -14.90 9.23
C ILE A 338 -13.23 -13.47 9.36
N ARG A 339 -12.97 -12.61 8.35
CA ARG A 339 -13.48 -11.24 8.31
C ARG A 339 -14.99 -11.22 8.16
N SER A 340 -15.61 -10.11 8.58
CA SER A 340 -17.04 -9.87 8.37
C SER A 340 -17.41 -9.98 6.90
N GLU A 341 -18.59 -10.55 6.63
CA GLU A 341 -19.15 -10.67 5.27
C GLU A 341 -19.36 -9.33 4.59
N ASP A 342 -19.53 -8.27 5.37
CA ASP A 342 -19.70 -6.91 4.86
C ASP A 342 -18.40 -6.26 4.39
N GLU A 343 -17.26 -6.81 4.80
CA GLU A 343 -15.95 -6.24 4.45
C GLU A 343 -15.60 -6.43 2.97
N LEU A 344 -15.12 -5.36 2.34
CA LEU A 344 -14.75 -5.33 0.91
C LEU A 344 -13.84 -6.51 0.52
N THR A 345 -12.79 -6.75 1.29
CA THR A 345 -11.84 -7.84 1.01
C THR A 345 -12.47 -9.22 1.10
N HIS A 346 -13.43 -9.43 2.02
CA HIS A 346 -14.18 -10.68 2.13
C HIS A 346 -15.13 -10.87 0.95
N LYS A 347 -15.86 -9.80 0.56
CA LYS A 347 -16.74 -9.81 -0.64
C LYS A 347 -15.96 -10.15 -1.90
N ILE A 348 -14.80 -9.50 -2.12
CA ILE A 348 -13.90 -9.80 -3.24
C ILE A 348 -13.39 -11.25 -3.19
N TYR A 349 -13.02 -11.75 -2.01
CA TYR A 349 -12.58 -13.13 -1.83
C TYR A 349 -13.69 -14.13 -2.21
N LYS A 350 -14.92 -13.92 -1.75
CA LYS A 350 -16.09 -14.76 -2.12
C LYS A 350 -16.37 -14.71 -3.61
N ALA A 351 -16.45 -13.54 -4.22
CA ALA A 351 -16.72 -13.38 -5.65
C ALA A 351 -15.60 -13.99 -6.54
N LYS A 352 -14.36 -14.00 -6.04
CA LYS A 352 -13.22 -14.68 -6.71
C LYS A 352 -13.39 -16.21 -6.66
N LYS A 353 -13.86 -16.77 -5.55
CA LYS A 353 -13.99 -18.21 -5.35
C LYS A 353 -15.17 -18.82 -6.12
N SER A 354 -16.21 -18.05 -6.39
CA SER A 354 -17.41 -18.48 -7.13
C SER A 354 -17.18 -18.62 -8.65
N SER A 355 -16.05 -18.18 -9.18
CA SER A 355 -15.68 -18.36 -10.60
C SER A 355 -15.04 -19.72 -10.79
N PRO A 356 -15.52 -20.59 -11.67
CA PRO A 356 -14.78 -21.79 -12.04
C PRO A 356 -13.41 -21.38 -12.59
N PHE A 357 -12.39 -22.14 -12.22
CA PHE A 357 -11.00 -21.97 -12.68
C PHE A 357 -10.88 -22.03 -14.19
#